data_ada21e51008c980e2972b21f6020c5c8
#
_entry.id   ada21e51008c980e2972b21f6020c5c8
#
_cell.length_a   1.000
_cell.length_b   1.000
_cell.length_c   1.000
_cell.angle_alpha   90.00
_cell.angle_beta   90.00
_cell.angle_gamma   90.00
#
_symmetry.space_group_name_H-M   'P 1'
#
loop_
_entity.id
_entity.type
_entity.pdbx_description
1 polymer ?
#
loop_
_entity_poly.entity_id
_entity_poly.type
_entity_poly.pdbx_seq_one_letter_code
_entity_poly.pdbx_strand_id
1 'polypeptide(L)'
;MSPREIQARVRAGASPEVVASETGWPLDKVTRYAEPPLGERAYMAEQARDVEISRSRGGSTLHQSVCTRLSVDPEGTDVTWDSYRADDGRWVVTAYHAHQGVGTWYYEAVGRTVHLADASARALX
;
A
#
# COMPACT_ATOMS: atom_id res chain seq x y z
N MET A 1 10.75 5.41 23.41
CA MET A 1 9.95 4.53 22.53
C MET A 1 10.72 3.23 22.31
N SER A 2 10.02 2.11 22.35
CA SER A 2 10.66 0.81 22.20
C SER A 2 10.78 0.43 20.72
N PRO A 3 11.66 -0.53 20.42
CA PRO A 3 11.70 -1.02 19.02
C PRO A 3 10.35 -1.52 18.51
N ARG A 4 9.57 -2.17 19.36
CA ARG A 4 8.26 -2.64 18.95
C ARG A 4 7.34 -1.49 18.60
N GLU A 5 7.41 -0.40 19.34
CA GLU A 5 6.62 0.79 19.03
C GLU A 5 7.05 1.44 17.72
N ILE A 6 8.37 1.44 17.46
CA ILE A 6 8.87 1.95 16.18
C ILE A 6 8.30 1.12 15.04
N GLN A 7 8.32 -0.21 15.19
CA GLN A 7 7.80 -1.08 14.15
C GLN A 7 6.29 -0.88 13.95
N ALA A 8 5.56 -0.68 15.03
CA ALA A 8 4.12 -0.44 14.92
C ALA A 8 3.84 0.87 14.18
N ARG A 9 4.63 1.92 14.46
CA ARG A 9 4.44 3.19 13.77
C ARG A 9 4.71 3.05 12.27
N VAL A 10 5.76 2.32 11.92
CA VAL A 10 6.08 2.13 10.50
C VAL A 10 4.99 1.30 9.81
N ARG A 11 4.53 0.24 10.47
CA ARG A 11 3.47 -0.60 9.89
C ARG A 11 2.20 0.22 9.66
N ALA A 12 1.95 1.20 10.53
CA ALA A 12 0.78 2.07 10.40
C ALA A 12 0.94 3.17 9.36
N GLY A 13 2.10 3.23 8.69
CA GLY A 13 2.27 4.13 7.57
C GLY A 13 3.39 5.15 7.71
N ALA A 14 3.99 5.29 8.88
CA ALA A 14 5.03 6.28 9.07
C ALA A 14 6.31 5.88 8.35
N SER A 15 7.07 6.87 7.91
CA SER A 15 8.38 6.61 7.34
C SER A 15 9.42 6.55 8.45
N PRO A 16 10.57 5.89 8.21
CA PRO A 16 11.63 5.91 9.21
C PRO A 16 12.08 7.33 9.57
N GLU A 17 12.08 8.23 8.60
CA GLU A 17 12.49 9.61 8.86
C GLU A 17 11.54 10.30 9.83
N VAL A 18 10.24 10.08 9.66
CA VAL A 18 9.26 10.67 10.56
C VAL A 18 9.43 10.11 11.97
N VAL A 19 9.63 8.79 12.08
CA VAL A 19 9.78 8.18 13.38
C VAL A 19 11.06 8.68 14.07
N ALA A 20 12.14 8.81 13.31
CA ALA A 20 13.38 9.33 13.87
C ALA A 20 13.19 10.76 14.40
N SER A 21 12.47 11.57 13.65
CA SER A 21 12.17 12.93 14.06
C SER A 21 11.33 12.97 15.33
N GLU A 22 10.36 12.09 15.44
CA GLU A 22 9.47 12.05 16.60
C GLU A 22 10.17 11.56 17.85
N THR A 23 11.09 10.61 17.71
CA THR A 23 11.68 9.95 18.87
C THR A 23 13.02 10.52 19.26
N GLY A 24 13.70 11.20 18.33
CA GLY A 24 15.07 11.64 18.58
C GLY A 24 16.11 10.54 18.39
N TRP A 25 15.69 9.35 17.98
CA TRP A 25 16.63 8.26 17.74
C TRP A 25 17.39 8.50 16.43
N PRO A 26 18.61 8.01 16.34
CA PRO A 26 19.35 8.11 15.07
C PRO A 26 18.60 7.41 13.95
N LEU A 27 18.63 8.01 12.76
CA LEU A 27 17.89 7.46 11.62
C LEU A 27 18.32 6.05 11.27
N ASP A 28 19.63 5.79 11.31
CA ASP A 28 20.11 4.45 10.96
C ASP A 28 19.60 3.38 11.92
N LYS A 29 19.41 3.73 13.18
CA LYS A 29 18.87 2.79 14.15
C LYS A 29 17.38 2.56 13.90
N VAL A 30 16.64 3.63 13.63
CA VAL A 30 15.22 3.50 13.30
C VAL A 30 15.06 2.67 12.03
N THR A 31 15.88 2.92 11.02
CA THR A 31 15.78 2.20 9.76
C THR A 31 15.97 0.71 9.96
N ARG A 32 16.88 0.32 10.84
CA ARG A 32 17.12 -1.09 11.12
C ARG A 32 15.85 -1.77 11.63
N TYR A 33 15.16 -1.13 12.56
CA TYR A 33 13.93 -1.70 13.09
C TYR A 33 12.76 -1.56 12.12
N ALA A 34 12.83 -0.61 11.19
CA ALA A 34 11.75 -0.37 10.26
C ALA A 34 11.74 -1.37 9.09
N GLU A 35 12.84 -2.07 8.84
CA GLU A 35 12.91 -2.93 7.67
C GLU A 35 11.82 -4.00 7.61
N PRO A 36 11.56 -4.78 8.69
CA PRO A 36 10.51 -5.78 8.59
C PRO A 36 9.13 -5.20 8.28
N PRO A 37 8.65 -4.17 8.99
CA PRO A 37 7.34 -3.63 8.62
C PRO A 37 7.31 -2.97 7.25
N LEU A 38 8.40 -2.37 6.80
CA LEU A 38 8.44 -1.83 5.43
C LEU A 38 8.33 -2.94 4.40
N GLY A 39 9.01 -4.07 4.65
CA GLY A 39 8.89 -5.21 3.76
C GLY A 39 7.49 -5.78 3.74
N GLU A 40 6.84 -5.81 4.90
CA GLU A 40 5.47 -6.28 4.98
C GLU A 40 4.52 -5.37 4.21
N ARG A 41 4.72 -4.04 4.34
CA ARG A 41 3.91 -3.09 3.60
C ARG A 41 4.08 -3.27 2.09
N ALA A 42 5.33 -3.44 1.64
CA ALA A 42 5.60 -3.65 0.22
C ALA A 42 4.96 -4.94 -0.27
N TYR A 43 5.06 -6.00 0.53
CA TYR A 43 4.49 -7.29 0.16
C TYR A 43 2.97 -7.21 0.02
N MET A 44 2.31 -6.57 0.98
CA MET A 44 0.85 -6.45 0.92
C MET A 44 0.40 -5.60 -0.25
N ALA A 45 1.13 -4.53 -0.55
CA ALA A 45 0.79 -3.72 -1.72
C ALA A 45 0.95 -4.53 -3.00
N GLU A 46 2.00 -5.32 -3.10
CA GLU A 46 2.23 -6.14 -4.28
C GLU A 46 1.16 -7.20 -4.44
N GLN A 47 0.78 -7.84 -3.35
CA GLN A 47 -0.28 -8.86 -3.41
C GLN A 47 -1.60 -8.24 -3.83
N ALA A 48 -1.93 -7.06 -3.30
CA ALA A 48 -3.20 -6.42 -3.60
C ALA A 48 -3.27 -5.98 -5.06
N ARG A 49 -2.20 -5.43 -5.59
CA ARG A 49 -2.23 -4.95 -6.97
C ARG A 49 -2.42 -6.08 -7.97
N ASP A 50 -2.02 -7.28 -7.59
CA ASP A 50 -2.10 -8.44 -8.48
C ASP A 50 -3.40 -9.22 -8.32
N VAL A 51 -4.32 -8.77 -7.47
CA VAL A 51 -5.61 -9.44 -7.31
C VAL A 51 -6.42 -9.29 -8.59
N GLU A 52 -6.96 -10.39 -9.09
CA GLU A 52 -7.85 -10.35 -10.25
C GLU A 52 -9.22 -9.82 -9.83
N ILE A 53 -9.63 -8.74 -10.46
CA ILE A 53 -10.90 -8.10 -10.12
C ILE A 53 -11.92 -8.15 -11.24
N SER A 54 -11.49 -8.48 -12.46
CA SER A 54 -12.39 -8.55 -13.60
C SER A 54 -12.75 -10.00 -13.88
N ARG A 55 -14.02 -10.24 -14.12
CA ARG A 55 -14.48 -11.58 -14.50
C ARG A 55 -14.53 -11.76 -15.99
N SER A 56 -14.26 -10.71 -16.74
CA SER A 56 -14.25 -10.82 -18.19
C SER A 56 -13.05 -11.67 -18.62
N ARG A 57 -13.06 -12.02 -19.90
CA ARG A 57 -12.05 -12.92 -20.41
C ARG A 57 -10.65 -12.37 -20.15
N GLY A 58 -9.78 -13.25 -19.74
CA GLY A 58 -8.43 -12.89 -19.40
C GLY A 58 -8.26 -12.35 -18.00
N GLY A 59 -9.34 -11.90 -17.38
CA GLY A 59 -9.28 -11.31 -16.05
C GLY A 59 -8.31 -10.14 -16.00
N SER A 60 -8.64 -9.10 -15.28
CA SER A 60 -7.72 -7.97 -15.08
C SER A 60 -7.31 -7.90 -13.63
N THR A 61 -6.06 -7.59 -13.38
CA THR A 61 -5.64 -7.31 -12.01
C THR A 61 -6.06 -5.90 -11.62
N LEU A 62 -6.03 -5.64 -10.32
CA LEU A 62 -6.32 -4.29 -9.84
C LEU A 62 -5.38 -3.28 -10.49
N HIS A 63 -4.09 -3.61 -10.57
CA HIS A 63 -3.12 -2.71 -11.20
C HIS A 63 -3.48 -2.42 -12.65
N GLN A 64 -3.81 -3.46 -13.41
CA GLN A 64 -4.17 -3.28 -14.82
C GLN A 64 -5.40 -2.41 -14.98
N SER A 65 -6.40 -2.61 -14.12
CA SER A 65 -7.62 -1.83 -14.17
C SER A 65 -7.36 -0.35 -13.88
N VAL A 66 -6.54 -0.08 -12.87
CA VAL A 66 -6.21 1.30 -12.53
C VAL A 66 -5.45 1.95 -13.69
N CYS A 67 -4.47 1.25 -14.25
CA CYS A 67 -3.69 1.82 -15.35
C CYS A 67 -4.56 2.09 -16.57
N THR A 68 -5.51 1.21 -16.85
CA THR A 68 -6.44 1.42 -17.97
C THR A 68 -7.26 2.69 -17.75
N ARG A 69 -7.78 2.88 -16.55
CA ARG A 69 -8.58 4.06 -16.26
C ARG A 69 -7.77 5.34 -16.35
N LEU A 70 -6.49 5.27 -16.00
CA LEU A 70 -5.61 6.44 -16.06
C LEU A 70 -4.95 6.59 -17.43
N SER A 71 -5.16 5.66 -18.33
CA SER A 71 -4.58 5.67 -19.68
C SER A 71 -3.05 5.63 -19.63
N VAL A 72 -2.51 4.82 -18.74
CA VAL A 72 -1.06 4.64 -18.65
C VAL A 72 -0.73 3.17 -18.86
N ASP A 73 0.52 2.92 -19.19
CA ASP A 73 1.02 1.58 -19.49
C ASP A 73 1.16 0.77 -18.19
N PRO A 74 0.46 -0.36 -18.06
CA PRO A 74 0.60 -1.16 -16.84
C PRO A 74 1.98 -1.78 -16.68
N GLU A 75 2.75 -1.89 -17.76
CA GLU A 75 4.12 -2.39 -17.67
C GLU A 75 5.11 -1.32 -17.24
N GLY A 76 4.70 -0.07 -17.21
CA GLY A 76 5.56 1.01 -16.79
C GLY A 76 5.51 1.26 -15.31
N THR A 77 6.07 2.40 -14.91
CA THR A 77 6.15 2.76 -13.51
C THR A 77 5.32 3.99 -13.17
N ASP A 78 4.33 4.30 -14.01
CA ASP A 78 3.51 5.49 -13.78
C ASP A 78 2.62 5.36 -12.55
N VAL A 79 2.22 4.14 -12.22
CA VAL A 79 1.40 3.89 -11.04
C VAL A 79 2.22 3.09 -10.05
N THR A 80 2.30 3.61 -8.82
CA THR A 80 2.98 2.91 -7.73
C THR A 80 2.00 2.63 -6.62
N TRP A 81 2.38 1.73 -5.72
CA TRP A 81 1.49 1.22 -4.70
C TRP A 81 2.17 1.23 -3.35
N ASP A 82 1.39 1.49 -2.31
CA ASP A 82 1.87 1.41 -0.94
C ASP A 82 0.75 0.87 -0.08
N SER A 83 1.09 0.41 1.10
CA SER A 83 0.10 -0.10 2.03
C SER A 83 0.48 0.26 3.45
N TYR A 84 -0.52 0.17 4.33
CA TYR A 84 -0.28 0.30 5.76
C TYR A 84 -1.39 -0.42 6.51
N ARG A 85 -1.12 -0.70 7.77
CA ARG A 85 -2.09 -1.39 8.60
C ARG A 85 -2.89 -0.38 9.41
N ALA A 86 -4.19 -0.40 9.24
CA ALA A 86 -5.08 0.53 9.94
C ALA A 86 -5.25 0.10 11.40
N ASP A 87 -5.79 1.02 12.20
CA ASP A 87 -5.98 0.77 13.62
C ASP A 87 -6.87 -0.45 13.88
N ASP A 88 -7.81 -0.71 12.99
CA ASP A 88 -8.70 -1.85 13.16
C ASP A 88 -8.12 -3.16 12.64
N GLY A 89 -6.86 -3.13 12.22
CA GLY A 89 -6.17 -4.33 11.76
C GLY A 89 -6.28 -4.63 10.29
N ARG A 90 -7.05 -3.86 9.56
CA ARG A 90 -7.16 -4.08 8.12
C ARG A 90 -5.97 -3.47 7.38
N TRP A 91 -5.61 -4.09 6.28
CA TRP A 91 -4.57 -3.54 5.41
C TRP A 91 -5.21 -2.58 4.41
N VAL A 92 -4.66 -1.39 4.33
CA VAL A 92 -5.13 -0.35 3.41
C VAL A 92 -4.07 -0.19 2.32
N VAL A 93 -4.52 -0.23 1.06
CA VAL A 93 -3.61 -0.17 -0.09
C VAL A 93 -4.01 1.03 -0.93
N THR A 94 -3.03 1.84 -1.31
CA THR A 94 -3.28 3.04 -2.10
C THR A 94 -2.46 3.01 -3.37
N ALA A 95 -3.09 3.37 -4.47
CA ALA A 95 -2.41 3.57 -5.76
C ALA A 95 -2.05 5.04 -5.90
N TYR A 96 -0.88 5.28 -6.44
CA TYR A 96 -0.37 6.65 -6.65
C TYR A 96 -0.03 6.85 -8.11
N HIS A 97 -0.38 8.02 -8.62
CA HIS A 97 -0.03 8.46 -9.97
C HIS A 97 0.46 9.89 -9.85
N ALA A 98 1.68 10.14 -10.33
CA ALA A 98 2.30 11.46 -10.20
C ALA A 98 2.34 11.91 -8.75
N HIS A 99 2.65 10.97 -7.86
CA HIS A 99 2.80 11.19 -6.41
C HIS A 99 1.50 11.56 -5.71
N GLN A 100 0.37 11.40 -6.39
CA GLN A 100 -0.93 11.66 -5.77
C GLN A 100 -1.70 10.36 -5.64
N GLY A 101 -2.35 10.18 -4.50
CA GLY A 101 -3.20 9.02 -4.31
C GLY A 101 -4.42 9.10 -5.21
N VAL A 102 -4.65 8.06 -5.99
CA VAL A 102 -5.77 8.04 -6.92
C VAL A 102 -6.84 7.03 -6.54
N GLY A 103 -6.58 6.19 -5.55
CA GLY A 103 -7.58 5.27 -5.08
C GLY A 103 -7.07 4.49 -3.88
N THR A 104 -7.98 4.07 -3.05
CA THR A 104 -7.64 3.34 -1.83
C THR A 104 -8.57 2.15 -1.67
N TRP A 105 -8.01 1.02 -1.30
CA TRP A 105 -8.75 -0.23 -1.12
C TRP A 105 -8.34 -0.88 0.19
N TYR A 106 -9.24 -1.70 0.74
CA TYR A 106 -8.88 -2.62 1.81
C TYR A 106 -8.49 -3.94 1.18
N TYR A 107 -7.40 -4.53 1.63
CA TYR A 107 -6.93 -5.81 1.13
C TYR A 107 -7.11 -6.89 2.19
N GLU A 108 -7.71 -8.00 1.79
CA GLU A 108 -7.91 -9.15 2.65
C GLU A 108 -7.01 -10.27 2.16
N ALA A 109 -5.97 -10.58 2.94
CA ALA A 109 -4.97 -11.56 2.50
C ALA A 109 -5.54 -12.97 2.44
N VAL A 110 -6.43 -13.31 3.37
CA VAL A 110 -6.96 -14.68 3.42
C VAL A 110 -7.71 -15.02 2.15
N GLY A 111 -8.60 -14.13 1.71
CA GLY A 111 -9.36 -14.38 0.49
C GLY A 111 -8.72 -13.83 -0.76
N ARG A 112 -7.62 -13.11 -0.62
CA ARG A 112 -6.97 -12.43 -1.73
C ARG A 112 -7.97 -11.56 -2.50
N THR A 113 -8.64 -10.71 -1.75
CA THR A 113 -9.65 -9.83 -2.32
C THR A 113 -9.37 -8.38 -1.93
N VAL A 114 -9.90 -7.46 -2.73
CA VAL A 114 -9.82 -6.04 -2.43
C VAL A 114 -11.23 -5.46 -2.39
N HIS A 115 -11.41 -4.48 -1.52
CA HIS A 115 -12.69 -3.81 -1.35
C HIS A 115 -12.48 -2.32 -1.41
N LEU A 116 -13.41 -1.61 -2.04
CA LEU A 116 -13.30 -0.17 -2.18
C LEU A 116 -13.29 0.50 -0.81
N ALA A 117 -12.38 1.44 -0.63
CA ALA A 117 -12.27 2.18 0.61
C ALA A 117 -12.68 3.64 0.47
N ASP A 118 -12.68 4.18 -0.76
CA ASP A 118 -13.09 5.57 -0.95
C ASP A 118 -13.70 5.75 -2.34
N ALA A 119 -14.21 6.96 -2.58
CA ALA A 119 -14.88 7.26 -3.85
C ALA A 119 -13.91 7.24 -5.03
N SER A 120 -12.65 7.64 -4.79
CA SER A 120 -11.65 7.62 -5.85
C SER A 120 -11.42 6.20 -6.36
N ALA A 121 -11.35 5.23 -5.44
CA ALA A 121 -11.17 3.84 -5.83
C ALA A 121 -12.36 3.33 -6.62
N ARG A 122 -13.56 3.77 -6.27
CA ARG A 122 -14.75 3.36 -7.02
C ARG A 122 -14.67 3.77 -8.48
N ALA A 123 -14.15 4.96 -8.74
CA ALA A 123 -14.00 5.44 -10.10
C ALA A 123 -12.97 4.61 -10.88
N LEU A 124 -12.00 4.03 -10.20
CA LEU A 124 -10.96 3.24 -10.83
C LEU A 124 -11.25 1.75 -10.86
N UNK A 125 -12.24 1.42 -10.11
CA UNK A 125 -12.64 0.07 -9.93
C UNK A 125 -12.93 -0.69 -10.71
#